data_afa388c1c7958bb62ad7b5907f6ca6a9
#
_entry.id   afa388c1c7958bb62ad7b5907f6ca6a9
#
_cell.length_a   1.000
_cell.length_b   1.000
_cell.length_c   1.000
_cell.angle_alpha   90.00
_cell.angle_beta   90.00
_cell.angle_gamma   90.00
#
_symmetry.space_group_name_H-M   'P 1'
#
loop_
_entity.id
_entity.type
_entity.pdbx_description
1 polymer ?
#
loop_
_entity_poly.entity_id
_entity_poly.type
_entity_poly.pdbx_seq_one_letter_code
_entity_poly.pdbx_strand_id
1 'polypeptide(L)'
;LEQKREKSLRRRVAAGTIAKAFPRVEQIRLQLRFLPVTGSVPAAQMHALYPSAPAYFEFACPYGDCDGSFDLNDIVLPLLADTGSRAEGTLHCSGTRTAAGMTRQPCKLRADYWVSAQHQAIIRAAG
;
A
#
# COMPACT_ATOMS: atom_id res chain seq x y z
N LEU A 1 6.15 -18.57 -1.08
CA LEU A 1 6.07 -17.30 -1.84
C LEU A 1 4.86 -17.26 -2.75
N GLU A 2 4.67 -18.29 -3.55
CA GLU A 2 3.56 -18.33 -4.49
C GLU A 2 2.20 -18.32 -3.79
N GLN A 3 2.07 -19.03 -2.67
CA GLN A 3 0.82 -19.06 -1.91
C GLN A 3 0.44 -17.70 -1.36
N LYS A 4 1.42 -16.93 -0.86
CA LYS A 4 1.17 -15.57 -0.38
C LYS A 4 0.77 -14.63 -1.51
N ARG A 5 1.43 -14.75 -2.66
CA ARG A 5 1.11 -13.95 -3.84
C ARG A 5 -0.28 -14.25 -4.37
N GLU A 6 -0.66 -15.52 -4.42
CA GLU A 6 -2.00 -15.93 -4.84
C GLU A 6 -3.07 -15.40 -3.89
N LYS A 7 -2.81 -15.47 -2.59
CA LYS A 7 -3.74 -14.97 -1.58
C LYS A 7 -3.93 -13.46 -1.71
N SER A 8 -2.83 -12.71 -1.89
CA SER A 8 -2.89 -11.27 -2.10
C SER A 8 -3.65 -10.93 -3.39
N LEU A 9 -3.40 -11.67 -4.45
CA LEU A 9 -4.08 -11.46 -5.72
C LEU A 9 -5.59 -11.69 -5.59
N ARG A 10 -5.99 -12.75 -4.90
CA ARG A 10 -7.41 -13.04 -4.65
C ARG A 10 -8.07 -11.93 -3.84
N ARG A 11 -7.40 -11.44 -2.81
CA ARG A 11 -7.91 -10.32 -2.02
C ARG A 11 -8.05 -9.05 -2.85
N ARG A 12 -7.08 -8.80 -3.72
CA ARG A 12 -7.09 -7.64 -4.61
C ARG A 12 -8.27 -7.69 -5.57
N VAL A 13 -8.50 -8.85 -6.17
CA VAL A 13 -9.64 -9.06 -7.08
C VAL A 13 -10.97 -8.94 -6.32
N ALA A 14 -11.07 -9.53 -5.14
CA ALA A 14 -12.28 -9.50 -4.33
C ALA A 14 -12.61 -8.09 -3.83
N ALA A 15 -11.60 -7.25 -3.65
CA ALA A 15 -11.81 -5.87 -3.17
C ALA A 15 -12.53 -4.98 -4.20
N GLY A 16 -12.45 -5.32 -5.47
CA GLY A 16 -13.02 -4.49 -6.53
C GLY A 16 -12.22 -3.23 -6.77
N THR A 17 -12.78 -2.31 -7.54
CA THR A 17 -12.12 -1.03 -7.85
C THR A 17 -12.44 0.02 -6.80
N ILE A 18 -11.57 1.04 -6.74
CA ILE A 18 -11.80 2.21 -5.88
C ILE A 18 -13.10 2.90 -6.28
N ALA A 19 -13.37 3.04 -7.58
CA ALA A 19 -14.59 3.69 -8.07
C ALA A 19 -15.86 3.01 -7.57
N LYS A 20 -15.83 1.68 -7.48
CA LYS A 20 -17.00 0.91 -7.04
C LYS A 20 -17.17 0.97 -5.52
N ALA A 21 -16.08 0.83 -4.78
CA ALA A 21 -16.12 0.80 -3.31
C ALA A 21 -16.23 2.20 -2.71
N PHE A 22 -15.59 3.20 -3.33
CA PHE A 22 -15.50 4.57 -2.82
C PHE A 22 -15.70 5.56 -3.97
N PRO A 23 -16.93 5.75 -4.46
CA PRO A 23 -17.17 6.50 -5.70
C PRO A 23 -16.80 7.98 -5.64
N ARG A 24 -16.59 8.54 -4.43
CA ARG A 24 -16.22 9.95 -4.28
C ARG A 24 -14.71 10.18 -4.31
N VAL A 25 -13.91 9.14 -4.29
CA VAL A 25 -12.45 9.27 -4.31
C VAL A 25 -12.00 9.58 -5.74
N GLU A 26 -11.25 10.65 -5.91
CA GLU A 26 -10.67 11.03 -7.20
C GLU A 26 -9.28 10.48 -7.41
N GLN A 27 -8.46 10.50 -6.34
CA GLN A 27 -7.07 10.08 -6.42
C GLN A 27 -6.53 9.78 -5.03
N ILE A 28 -5.64 8.80 -4.96
CA ILE A 28 -4.87 8.51 -3.76
C ILE A 28 -3.40 8.67 -4.13
N ARG A 29 -2.66 9.42 -3.32
CA ARG A 29 -1.21 9.50 -3.42
C ARG A 29 -0.61 8.83 -2.20
N LEU A 30 0.34 7.94 -2.44
CA LEU A 30 0.96 7.15 -1.40
C LEU A 30 2.46 7.15 -1.61
N GLN A 31 3.21 7.41 -0.54
CA GLN A 31 4.66 7.33 -0.56
C GLN A 31 5.13 6.38 0.52
N LEU A 32 6.07 5.51 0.15
CA LEU A 32 6.77 4.63 1.06
C LEU A 32 8.26 4.99 1.01
N ARG A 33 8.83 5.36 2.15
CA ARG A 33 10.26 5.61 2.27
C ARG A 33 10.89 4.45 3.03
N PHE A 34 11.83 3.77 2.40
CA PHE A 34 12.42 2.57 2.97
C PHE A 34 13.69 2.88 3.77
N LEU A 35 13.82 2.24 4.90
CA LEU A 35 14.96 2.37 5.80
C LEU A 35 15.36 0.99 6.33
N PRO A 36 16.63 0.64 6.38
CA PRO A 36 17.78 1.46 5.99
C PRO A 36 17.86 1.62 4.47
N VAL A 37 18.44 2.71 4.02
CA VAL A 37 18.70 2.93 2.59
C VAL A 37 19.84 2.00 2.19
N THR A 38 19.59 1.14 1.20
CA THR A 38 20.59 0.23 0.65
C THR A 38 20.61 0.34 -0.86
N GLY A 39 21.72 -0.08 -1.48
CA GLY A 39 21.82 -0.07 -2.93
C GLY A 39 20.93 -1.09 -3.65
N SER A 40 20.35 -2.05 -2.90
CA SER A 40 19.53 -3.12 -3.48
C SER A 40 18.04 -2.79 -3.54
N VAL A 41 17.60 -1.70 -2.90
CA VAL A 41 16.20 -1.27 -2.92
C VAL A 41 16.12 0.22 -3.23
N PRO A 42 15.04 0.71 -3.83
CA PRO A 42 14.85 2.14 -3.98
C PRO A 42 14.72 2.82 -2.62
N ALA A 43 15.15 4.07 -2.51
CA ALA A 43 14.99 4.83 -1.27
C ALA A 43 13.53 5.12 -0.96
N ALA A 44 12.71 5.25 -1.99
CA ALA A 44 11.28 5.51 -1.85
C ALA A 44 10.52 4.97 -3.06
N GLN A 45 9.25 4.68 -2.84
CA GLN A 45 8.29 4.39 -3.92
C GLN A 45 7.13 5.37 -3.81
N MET A 46 6.68 5.87 -4.94
CA MET A 46 5.52 6.74 -5.02
C MET A 46 4.45 6.08 -5.88
N HIS A 47 3.22 6.09 -5.39
CA HIS A 47 2.08 5.52 -6.09
C HIS A 47 0.99 6.57 -6.22
N ALA A 48 0.48 6.75 -7.42
CA ALA A 48 -0.72 7.52 -7.68
C ALA A 48 -1.80 6.53 -8.11
N LEU A 49 -2.87 6.43 -7.32
CA LEU A 49 -3.92 5.47 -7.55
C LEU A 49 -5.20 6.20 -7.96
N TYR A 50 -5.79 5.75 -9.04
CA TYR A 50 -6.98 6.35 -9.62
C TYR A 50 -8.20 5.44 -9.43
N PRO A 51 -9.41 5.92 -9.68
CA PRO A 51 -10.62 5.12 -9.43
C PRO A 51 -10.67 3.75 -10.09
N SER A 52 -9.96 3.57 -11.20
CA SER A 52 -9.88 2.27 -11.88
C SER A 52 -8.99 1.24 -11.19
N ALA A 53 -8.16 1.69 -10.22
CA ALA A 53 -7.27 0.80 -9.50
C ALA A 53 -8.03 -0.06 -8.49
N PRO A 54 -7.47 -1.23 -8.10
CA PRO A 54 -8.08 -2.02 -7.05
C PRO A 54 -8.13 -1.28 -5.71
N ALA A 55 -9.21 -1.50 -4.95
CA ALA A 55 -9.36 -0.95 -3.60
C ALA A 55 -8.62 -1.82 -2.59
N TYR A 56 -7.35 -2.05 -2.83
CA TYR A 56 -6.52 -2.94 -2.04
C TYR A 56 -5.09 -2.38 -1.96
N PHE A 57 -4.59 -2.17 -0.76
CA PHE A 57 -3.41 -1.36 -0.50
C PHE A 57 -2.34 -2.16 0.25
N GLU A 58 -1.91 -3.25 -0.35
CA GLU A 58 -0.78 -4.04 0.10
C GLU A 58 0.33 -3.96 -0.96
N PHE A 59 1.55 -3.64 -0.52
CA PHE A 59 2.68 -3.44 -1.40
C PHE A 59 3.79 -4.42 -1.04
N ALA A 60 4.27 -5.16 -2.02
CA ALA A 60 5.33 -6.14 -1.82
C ALA A 60 6.61 -5.47 -1.32
N CYS A 61 7.34 -6.17 -0.46
CA CYS A 61 8.65 -5.72 -0.03
C CYS A 61 9.57 -5.57 -1.27
N PRO A 62 10.34 -4.47 -1.36
CA PRO A 62 11.20 -4.24 -2.53
C PRO A 62 12.39 -5.20 -2.63
N TYR A 63 12.75 -5.91 -1.55
CA TYR A 63 13.75 -6.96 -1.65
C TYR A 63 13.22 -8.14 -2.46
N GLY A 64 13.94 -8.53 -3.50
CA GLY A 64 13.52 -9.64 -4.36
C GLY A 64 13.47 -10.99 -3.67
N ASP A 65 14.23 -11.17 -2.60
CA ASP A 65 14.32 -12.41 -1.82
C ASP A 65 13.40 -12.41 -0.58
N CYS A 66 12.57 -11.40 -0.41
CA CYS A 66 11.67 -11.28 0.72
C CYS A 66 10.25 -11.72 0.32
N ASP A 67 9.60 -12.46 1.21
CA ASP A 67 8.23 -12.91 1.02
C ASP A 67 7.20 -11.99 1.69
N GLY A 68 7.63 -10.88 2.26
CA GLY A 68 6.79 -9.98 3.00
C GLY A 68 6.18 -8.86 2.17
N SER A 69 5.40 -8.06 2.86
CA SER A 69 4.72 -6.91 2.26
C SER A 69 4.46 -5.84 3.31
N PHE A 70 4.06 -4.68 2.83
CA PHE A 70 3.56 -3.58 3.67
C PHE A 70 2.06 -3.46 3.41
N ASP A 71 1.26 -3.79 4.42
CA ASP A 71 -0.19 -3.77 4.32
C ASP A 71 -0.72 -2.47 4.91
N LEU A 72 -1.23 -1.61 4.04
CA LEU A 72 -1.81 -0.33 4.42
C LEU A 72 -3.35 -0.34 4.37
N ASN A 73 -3.98 -1.49 4.22
CA ASN A 73 -5.43 -1.56 4.10
C ASN A 73 -6.13 -0.95 5.33
N ASP A 74 -5.67 -1.26 6.54
CA ASP A 74 -6.26 -0.74 7.78
C ASP A 74 -6.05 0.76 7.96
N ILE A 75 -5.13 1.34 7.19
CA ILE A 75 -4.82 2.77 7.23
C ILE A 75 -5.58 3.52 6.14
N VAL A 76 -5.56 2.99 4.92
CA VAL A 76 -6.14 3.67 3.76
C VAL A 76 -7.65 3.55 3.72
N LEU A 77 -8.21 2.37 3.98
CA LEU A 77 -9.66 2.16 3.86
C LEU A 77 -10.47 3.13 4.73
N PRO A 78 -10.09 3.38 6.01
CA PRO A 78 -10.80 4.38 6.80
C PRO A 78 -10.72 5.80 6.22
N LEU A 79 -9.60 6.17 5.60
CA LEU A 79 -9.46 7.48 4.95
C LEU A 79 -10.43 7.63 3.77
N LEU A 80 -10.67 6.55 3.03
CA LEU A 80 -11.55 6.57 1.88
C LEU A 80 -13.02 6.56 2.29
N ALA A 81 -13.34 5.86 3.37
CA ALA A 81 -14.69 5.78 3.89
C ALA A 81 -15.11 7.06 4.61
N ASP A 82 -14.18 7.68 5.30
CA ASP A 82 -14.36 8.96 5.98
C ASP A 82 -13.65 10.03 5.14
N THR A 83 -14.16 11.20 5.02
CA THR A 83 -13.57 12.28 4.22
C THR A 83 -12.20 12.76 4.75
N GLY A 84 -11.52 11.92 5.52
CA GLY A 84 -10.15 12.14 5.96
C GLY A 84 -9.20 12.28 4.78
N SER A 85 -8.21 13.16 4.88
CA SER A 85 -7.37 13.49 3.75
C SER A 85 -5.96 12.94 3.84
N ARG A 86 -5.46 12.63 5.02
CA ARG A 86 -4.07 12.22 5.20
C ARG A 86 -3.88 11.23 6.33
N ALA A 87 -2.86 10.37 6.17
CA ALA A 87 -2.29 9.57 7.25
C ALA A 87 -0.80 9.43 7.02
N GLU A 88 -0.04 9.32 8.09
CA GLU A 88 1.38 9.03 8.04
C GLU A 88 1.79 8.18 9.24
N GLY A 89 2.84 7.43 9.08
CA GLY A 89 3.32 6.55 10.15
C GLY A 89 4.43 5.64 9.65
N THR A 90 4.64 4.55 10.37
CA THR A 90 5.72 3.61 10.10
C THR A 90 5.20 2.18 10.12
N LEU A 91 5.63 1.39 9.15
CA LEU A 91 5.38 -0.05 9.10
C LEU A 91 6.70 -0.80 8.99
N HIS A 92 6.71 -2.03 9.47
CA HIS A 92 7.83 -2.94 9.33
C HIS A 92 7.43 -4.10 8.43
N CYS A 93 8.36 -4.56 7.61
CA CYS A 93 8.12 -5.74 6.78
C CYS A 93 7.92 -6.96 7.68
N SER A 94 6.84 -7.69 7.44
CA SER A 94 6.50 -8.88 8.21
C SER A 94 7.09 -10.16 7.65
N GLY A 95 7.85 -10.06 6.57
CA GLY A 95 8.37 -11.21 5.84
C GLY A 95 9.73 -11.70 6.32
N THR A 96 10.22 -12.72 5.63
CA THR A 96 11.55 -13.27 5.83
C THR A 96 12.31 -13.23 4.52
N ARG A 97 13.62 -13.04 4.62
CA ARG A 97 14.53 -12.99 3.48
C ARG A 97 15.34 -14.27 3.42
N THR A 98 15.58 -14.72 2.19
CA THR A 98 16.44 -15.88 1.90
C THR A 98 17.50 -15.43 0.91
N ALA A 99 18.53 -14.73 1.40
CA ALA A 99 19.65 -14.37 0.55
C ALA A 99 20.45 -15.64 0.18
N ALA A 100 21.09 -15.61 -0.98
CA ALA A 100 21.86 -16.76 -1.47
C ALA A 100 22.90 -17.21 -0.45
N GLY A 101 22.89 -18.52 -0.09
CA GLY A 101 23.81 -19.09 0.86
C GLY A 101 23.51 -18.81 2.33
N MET A 102 22.38 -18.17 2.63
CA MET A 102 22.00 -17.84 4.00
C MET A 102 20.72 -18.56 4.42
N THR A 103 20.60 -18.81 5.73
CA THR A 103 19.33 -19.27 6.32
C THR A 103 18.31 -18.14 6.26
N ARG A 104 17.02 -18.51 6.27
CA ARG A 104 15.94 -17.53 6.30
C ARG A 104 16.05 -16.65 7.55
N GLN A 105 15.97 -15.36 7.37
CA GLN A 105 16.04 -14.40 8.46
C GLN A 105 14.90 -13.39 8.34
N PRO A 106 14.41 -12.84 9.48
CA PRO A 106 13.38 -11.80 9.42
C PRO A 106 13.85 -10.61 8.59
N CYS A 107 12.97 -10.09 7.76
CA CYS A 107 13.21 -8.84 7.06
C CYS A 107 13.12 -7.68 8.04
N LYS A 108 14.13 -6.82 8.05
CA LYS A 108 14.17 -5.67 8.96
C LYS A 108 13.89 -4.35 8.27
N LEU A 109 13.37 -4.41 7.04
CA LEU A 109 13.07 -3.20 6.30
C LEU A 109 11.89 -2.48 6.94
N ARG A 110 12.06 -1.18 7.15
CA ARG A 110 11.03 -0.29 7.65
C ARG A 110 10.56 0.61 6.51
N ALA A 111 9.27 0.90 6.47
CA ALA A 111 8.72 1.87 5.56
C ALA A 111 8.01 2.97 6.36
N ASP A 112 8.46 4.20 6.18
CA ASP A 112 7.70 5.36 6.62
C ASP A 112 6.72 5.68 5.50
N TYR A 113 5.42 5.72 5.82
CA TYR A 113 4.38 5.95 4.82
C TYR A 113 3.76 7.32 4.99
N TRP A 114 3.35 7.85 3.86
CA TRP A 114 2.53 9.04 3.76
C TRP A 114 1.45 8.78 2.73
N VAL A 115 0.20 9.02 3.10
CA VAL A 115 -0.96 8.78 2.24
C VAL A 115 -1.82 10.03 2.24
N SER A 116 -2.26 10.45 1.06
CA SER A 116 -3.31 11.46 0.95
C SER A 116 -4.38 10.98 -0.02
N ALA A 117 -5.62 11.23 0.34
CA ALA A 117 -6.77 10.93 -0.51
C ALA A 117 -7.47 12.22 -0.90
N GLN A 118 -7.77 12.35 -2.19
CA GLN A 118 -8.52 13.47 -2.73
C GLN A 118 -9.93 12.98 -3.04
N HIS A 119 -10.93 13.62 -2.44
CA HIS A 119 -12.34 13.32 -2.64
C HIS A 119 -12.98 14.39 -3.50
N GLN A 120 -14.01 14.01 -4.24
CA GLN A 120 -14.82 14.98 -4.97
C GLN A 120 -15.49 15.94 -4.02
N ALA A 121 -15.51 17.22 -4.41
CA ALA A 121 -16.25 18.20 -3.66
C ALA A 121 -17.74 17.85 -3.71
N ILE A 122 -18.43 17.97 -2.57
CA ILE A 122 -19.88 17.86 -2.54
C ILE A 122 -20.44 19.14 -3.15
N ILE A 123 -20.90 19.05 -4.38
CA ILE A 123 -21.65 20.15 -4.96
C ILE A 123 -23.05 20.06 -4.37
N ARG A 124 -23.31 20.88 -3.37
CA ARG A 124 -24.70 21.08 -2.95
C ARG A 124 -25.37 21.83 -4.06
N ALA A 125 -26.38 21.22 -4.67
CA ALA A 125 -27.24 21.95 -5.57
C ALA A 125 -27.74 23.18 -4.83
N ALA A 126 -27.40 24.35 -5.35
CA ALA A 126 -27.90 25.60 -4.83
C ALA A 126 -29.42 25.60 -5.06
N GLY A 127 -30.15 25.59 -4.00
CA GLY A 127 -31.60 25.58 -4.14
C GLY A 127 -32.23 25.44 -2.84
#